data_29ed6b5eb21b60d37ca065ad4437dd86
#
_entry.id   29ed6b5eb21b60d37ca065ad4437dd86
#
_cell.length_a   1.000
_cell.length_b   1.000
_cell.length_c   1.000
_cell.angle_alpha   90.00
_cell.angle_beta   90.00
_cell.angle_gamma   90.00
#
_symmetry.space_group_name_H-M   'P 1'
#
loop_
_entity.id
_entity.type
_entity.pdbx_description
1 polymer ?
#
loop_
_entity_poly.entity_id
_entity_poly.type
_entity_poly.pdbx_seq_one_letter_code
_entity_poly.pdbx_strand_id
1 'polypeptide(L)'
;MPKFSQVVSTVVATTLLISGWQIGSMQKTRAQPSSVGSWATIVQKLLNQKDNTPPGNPGGGGTRSWTAIFRGFFNQQDNQPPGNPGTGGTRGGICAIAPLAVASNTTVWSDRPLFIWRGLTAVEQVQVRLPGSNKPLWSRDVSPRTRRIPYGGTEPLQPGRTYQWVILGLNKNPIGELSFKVMDAPERDRIKTDLKKLDEELKAKRATPEDAALQRANFFAQRKLWSDALQEAYIVQTPSEELKALIRNISTQPCSPQQQLGRLGD
;
A
#
# COMPACT_ATOMS: atom_id res chain seq x y z
N MET A 1 -67.35 25.59 19.38
CA MET A 1 -67.88 26.91 19.81
C MET A 1 -66.93 27.54 20.75
N PRO A 2 -66.80 28.81 20.75
CA PRO A 2 -65.61 29.52 20.30
C PRO A 2 -64.96 30.28 21.46
N LYS A 3 -63.75 30.82 21.24
CA LYS A 3 -63.55 32.25 21.53
C LYS A 3 -62.19 32.74 20.98
N PHE A 4 -62.33 33.62 20.02
CA PHE A 4 -61.35 34.58 19.60
C PHE A 4 -60.98 35.50 20.75
N SER A 5 -59.71 35.88 20.87
CA SER A 5 -59.30 37.12 21.46
C SER A 5 -58.11 37.70 20.72
N GLN A 6 -58.43 38.72 19.96
CA GLN A 6 -57.43 39.65 19.37
C GLN A 6 -56.95 40.55 20.45
N VAL A 7 -55.64 40.85 20.47
CA VAL A 7 -55.12 42.07 21.07
C VAL A 7 -54.21 42.76 20.06
N VAL A 8 -54.58 44.00 19.89
CA VAL A 8 -54.16 44.98 18.90
C VAL A 8 -52.84 45.63 19.32
N SER A 9 -51.99 45.88 18.34
CA SER A 9 -51.11 47.03 18.10
C SER A 9 -50.52 47.83 19.29
N THR A 10 -49.23 48.04 19.22
CA THR A 10 -48.70 49.43 19.30
C THR A 10 -47.35 49.52 18.56
N VAL A 11 -47.31 50.31 17.51
CA VAL A 11 -46.11 50.76 16.80
C VAL A 11 -45.50 51.89 17.61
N VAL A 12 -44.24 51.73 18.02
CA VAL A 12 -43.41 52.85 18.48
C VAL A 12 -42.20 52.89 17.55
N ALA A 13 -42.19 53.83 16.68
CA ALA A 13 -41.04 54.21 15.88
C ALA A 13 -40.08 55.00 16.79
N THR A 14 -38.89 54.46 16.94
CA THR A 14 -37.76 55.21 17.53
C THR A 14 -36.61 55.18 16.54
N THR A 15 -36.43 56.34 15.92
CA THR A 15 -35.28 56.69 15.13
C THR A 15 -34.05 56.79 16.00
N LEU A 16 -33.05 55.96 15.81
CA LEU A 16 -31.72 56.10 16.41
C LEU A 16 -30.62 56.09 15.34
N LEU A 17 -29.83 57.07 15.43
CA LEU A 17 -28.73 57.52 14.64
C LEU A 17 -27.74 56.42 14.28
N ILE A 18 -27.38 56.39 13.01
CA ILE A 18 -26.35 55.56 12.43
C ILE A 18 -24.97 56.08 12.86
N SER A 19 -24.37 55.41 13.79
CA SER A 19 -22.90 55.46 13.98
C SER A 19 -22.28 54.31 13.28
N GLY A 20 -21.45 54.61 12.26
CA GLY A 20 -20.78 53.65 11.40
C GLY A 20 -19.94 52.64 12.19
N TRP A 21 -20.31 51.42 12.12
CA TRP A 21 -19.43 50.30 12.44
C TRP A 21 -18.94 49.72 11.14
N GLN A 22 -17.64 49.91 10.89
CA GLN A 22 -16.95 49.16 9.87
C GLN A 22 -17.04 47.68 10.22
N ILE A 23 -17.78 46.97 9.41
CA ILE A 23 -17.79 45.51 9.42
C ILE A 23 -16.44 45.10 8.84
N GLY A 24 -15.48 44.89 9.74
CA GLY A 24 -14.27 44.19 9.39
C GLY A 24 -14.66 42.82 8.86
N SER A 25 -14.43 42.61 7.57
CA SER A 25 -14.54 41.29 6.94
C SER A 25 -13.63 40.33 7.71
N MET A 26 -14.21 39.51 8.60
CA MET A 26 -13.53 38.32 9.09
C MET A 26 -13.27 37.43 7.86
N GLN A 27 -12.13 37.63 7.25
CA GLN A 27 -11.56 36.62 6.38
C GLN A 27 -11.37 35.37 7.23
N LYS A 28 -12.27 34.43 7.03
CA LYS A 28 -12.14 33.07 7.50
C LYS A 28 -10.82 32.57 6.93
N THR A 29 -9.76 32.64 7.72
CA THR A 29 -8.48 32.04 7.38
C THR A 29 -8.74 30.56 7.28
N ARG A 30 -9.00 30.13 6.06
CA ARG A 30 -9.01 28.72 5.69
C ARG A 30 -7.59 28.27 5.98
N ALA A 31 -7.41 27.44 7.02
CA ALA A 31 -6.16 26.78 7.26
C ALA A 31 -5.77 26.09 5.96
N GLN A 32 -4.78 26.62 5.28
CA GLN A 32 -4.17 25.97 4.15
C GLN A 32 -3.62 24.63 4.67
N PRO A 33 -4.03 23.49 4.11
CA PRO A 33 -3.35 22.25 4.44
C PRO A 33 -1.89 22.47 4.06
N SER A 34 -0.99 22.24 5.03
CA SER A 34 0.45 22.26 4.86
C SER A 34 0.79 21.61 3.52
N SER A 35 1.54 22.31 2.69
CA SER A 35 1.90 21.97 1.32
C SER A 35 2.63 20.62 1.23
N VAL A 36 1.88 19.56 1.31
CA VAL A 36 2.25 18.28 0.73
C VAL A 36 2.04 18.49 -0.76
N GLY A 37 3.13 18.59 -1.52
CA GLY A 37 3.06 18.85 -2.96
C GLY A 37 2.06 17.91 -3.62
N SER A 38 1.24 18.45 -4.50
CA SER A 38 0.20 17.68 -5.20
C SER A 38 0.82 16.41 -5.81
N TRP A 39 0.33 15.27 -5.46
CA TRP A 39 0.80 13.97 -5.96
C TRP A 39 0.68 13.86 -7.46
N ALA A 40 -0.30 14.48 -8.08
CA ALA A 40 -0.38 14.53 -9.52
C ALA A 40 0.92 15.13 -10.12
N THR A 41 1.48 16.16 -9.51
CA THR A 41 2.76 16.76 -9.91
C THR A 41 3.94 15.83 -9.59
N ILE A 42 3.89 15.11 -8.46
CA ILE A 42 4.94 14.18 -8.07
C ILE A 42 4.92 12.93 -8.96
N VAL A 43 3.75 12.36 -9.23
CA VAL A 43 3.58 11.22 -10.15
C VAL A 43 3.99 11.60 -11.57
N GLN A 44 3.62 12.78 -12.04
CA GLN A 44 4.00 13.27 -13.37
C GLN A 44 5.51 13.55 -13.48
N LYS A 45 6.11 14.07 -12.42
CA LYS A 45 7.56 14.25 -12.33
C LYS A 45 8.33 12.93 -12.29
N LEU A 46 7.74 11.89 -11.69
CA LEU A 46 8.30 10.54 -11.66
C LEU A 46 8.24 9.82 -13.00
N LEU A 47 7.14 10.01 -13.73
CA LEU A 47 6.99 9.43 -15.07
C LEU A 47 7.93 10.08 -16.09
N ASN A 48 8.37 11.33 -15.85
CA ASN A 48 9.20 12.10 -16.77
C ASN A 48 10.68 12.21 -16.35
N GLN A 49 11.08 11.71 -15.19
CA GLN A 49 12.44 11.91 -14.68
C GLN A 49 13.26 10.61 -14.82
N LYS A 50 14.10 10.58 -15.84
CA LYS A 50 15.27 9.69 -15.95
C LYS A 50 16.40 10.21 -15.05
N ASP A 51 16.21 10.21 -13.74
CA ASP A 51 17.26 10.67 -12.83
C ASP A 51 17.91 9.50 -12.10
N ASN A 52 19.17 9.25 -12.44
CA ASN A 52 20.09 8.32 -11.81
C ASN A 52 20.62 8.82 -10.44
N THR A 53 19.82 9.50 -9.66
CA THR A 53 20.27 9.95 -8.34
C THR A 53 20.01 8.88 -7.29
N PRO A 54 21.04 8.35 -6.62
CA PRO A 54 20.84 7.37 -5.53
C PRO A 54 20.07 8.03 -4.37
N PRO A 55 19.29 7.25 -3.60
CA PRO A 55 18.52 7.78 -2.47
C PRO A 55 19.49 8.41 -1.46
N GLY A 56 19.33 9.72 -1.24
CA GLY A 56 20.14 10.48 -0.31
C GLY A 56 20.05 9.96 1.12
N ASN A 57 21.15 10.13 1.83
CA ASN A 57 21.43 9.76 3.21
C ASN A 57 20.26 10.07 4.18
N PRO A 58 19.96 9.22 5.18
CA PRO A 58 18.75 9.32 6.04
C PRO A 58 18.80 10.38 7.14
N GLY A 59 19.41 11.55 6.87
CA GLY A 59 19.59 12.63 7.85
C GLY A 59 18.75 13.90 7.65
N GLY A 60 17.94 14.01 6.61
CA GLY A 60 17.15 15.21 6.32
C GLY A 60 15.65 14.97 6.53
N GLY A 61 15.02 15.71 7.43
CA GLY A 61 13.59 15.67 7.74
C GLY A 61 12.68 16.17 6.62
N GLY A 62 12.80 15.62 5.41
CA GLY A 62 11.89 15.86 4.30
C GLY A 62 10.69 14.92 4.38
N THR A 63 9.50 15.44 4.20
CA THR A 63 8.23 14.70 4.11
C THR A 63 8.35 13.65 3.00
N ARG A 64 8.52 12.39 3.37
CA ARG A 64 8.63 11.29 2.40
C ARG A 64 7.24 11.00 1.88
N SER A 65 7.09 11.00 0.58
CA SER A 65 5.86 10.64 -0.10
C SER A 65 5.82 9.14 -0.42
N TRP A 66 4.64 8.57 -0.58
CA TRP A 66 4.45 7.21 -1.06
C TRP A 66 5.28 6.92 -2.31
N THR A 67 5.29 7.85 -3.23
CA THR A 67 6.03 7.75 -4.47
C THR A 67 7.54 7.70 -4.26
N ALA A 68 8.08 8.49 -3.33
CA ALA A 68 9.51 8.48 -3.03
C ALA A 68 9.94 7.13 -2.42
N ILE A 69 9.10 6.53 -1.58
CA ILE A 69 9.34 5.21 -1.00
C ILE A 69 9.37 4.15 -2.10
N PHE A 70 8.34 4.12 -2.96
CA PHE A 70 8.22 3.06 -3.96
C PHE A 70 9.05 3.30 -5.22
N ARG A 71 9.66 4.48 -5.42
CA ARG A 71 10.69 4.67 -6.45
C ARG A 71 11.86 3.72 -6.24
N GLY A 72 12.34 3.55 -5.01
CA GLY A 72 13.38 2.59 -4.70
C GLY A 72 12.99 1.16 -5.07
N PHE A 73 11.73 0.80 -4.88
CA PHE A 73 11.19 -0.49 -5.27
C PHE A 73 11.20 -0.69 -6.80
N PHE A 74 10.72 0.29 -7.56
CA PHE A 74 10.66 0.19 -9.02
C PHE A 74 12.05 0.25 -9.67
N ASN A 75 12.95 1.11 -9.19
CA ASN A 75 14.31 1.22 -9.73
C ASN A 75 15.19 -0.01 -9.43
N GLN A 76 14.94 -0.74 -8.34
CA GLN A 76 15.67 -1.98 -8.08
C GLN A 76 15.31 -3.10 -9.05
N GLN A 77 14.13 -3.03 -9.67
CA GLN A 77 13.70 -4.02 -10.68
C GLN A 77 14.45 -3.85 -12.01
N ASP A 78 14.90 -2.63 -12.32
CA ASP A 78 15.52 -2.33 -13.62
C ASP A 78 17.05 -2.57 -13.63
N ASN A 79 17.71 -2.65 -12.47
CA ASN A 79 19.18 -2.68 -12.34
C ASN A 79 19.75 -4.03 -11.89
N GLN A 80 18.94 -5.06 -11.69
CA GLN A 80 19.46 -6.36 -11.30
C GLN A 80 19.59 -7.27 -12.52
N PRO A 81 20.80 -7.80 -12.83
CA PRO A 81 20.95 -8.81 -13.88
C PRO A 81 20.04 -9.99 -13.56
N PRO A 82 19.48 -10.67 -14.57
CA PRO A 82 18.58 -11.80 -14.36
C PRO A 82 19.30 -12.88 -13.55
N GLY A 83 19.05 -12.88 -12.24
CA GLY A 83 19.40 -14.03 -11.42
C GLY A 83 18.65 -15.23 -11.97
N ASN A 84 19.34 -16.35 -12.10
CA ASN A 84 18.76 -17.59 -12.57
C ASN A 84 17.43 -17.86 -11.83
N PRO A 85 16.26 -17.82 -12.45
CA PRO A 85 15.01 -18.00 -11.75
C PRO A 85 14.98 -19.43 -11.24
N GLY A 86 15.07 -19.60 -9.94
CA GLY A 86 14.73 -20.87 -9.33
C GLY A 86 13.37 -21.32 -9.85
N THR A 87 13.24 -22.57 -10.18
CA THR A 87 12.20 -23.32 -10.88
C THR A 87 10.73 -23.04 -10.51
N GLY A 88 10.31 -21.78 -10.49
CA GLY A 88 8.93 -21.36 -10.25
C GLY A 88 8.45 -20.47 -11.41
N GLY A 89 7.92 -21.07 -12.46
CA GLY A 89 7.40 -20.32 -13.61
C GLY A 89 5.94 -19.93 -13.47
N THR A 90 5.54 -18.73 -13.94
CA THR A 90 4.13 -18.42 -14.20
C THR A 90 3.78 -18.71 -15.63
N ARG A 91 2.80 -19.57 -15.84
CA ARG A 91 2.17 -19.76 -17.14
C ARG A 91 1.01 -18.76 -17.25
N GLY A 92 0.94 -17.98 -18.34
CA GLY A 92 -0.25 -17.18 -18.60
C GLY A 92 -0.20 -15.70 -18.26
N GLY A 93 0.98 -15.07 -18.21
CA GLY A 93 1.07 -13.59 -18.11
C GLY A 93 0.60 -13.02 -16.77
N ILE A 94 0.76 -13.73 -15.68
CA ILE A 94 0.56 -13.25 -14.32
C ILE A 94 1.86 -12.72 -13.75
N CYS A 95 1.78 -11.57 -13.11
CA CYS A 95 2.87 -10.98 -12.35
C CYS A 95 2.57 -11.00 -10.87
N ALA A 96 3.43 -11.60 -10.09
CA ALA A 96 3.43 -11.42 -8.65
C ALA A 96 4.00 -10.05 -8.30
N ILE A 97 3.33 -9.34 -7.41
CA ILE A 97 3.76 -8.03 -6.92
C ILE A 97 4.22 -8.14 -5.48
N ALA A 98 3.48 -8.87 -4.65
CA ALA A 98 3.84 -9.15 -3.26
C ALA A 98 3.26 -10.49 -2.81
N PRO A 99 4.00 -11.32 -2.06
CA PRO A 99 5.46 -11.29 -1.90
C PRO A 99 6.17 -11.34 -3.25
N LEU A 100 7.20 -10.50 -3.40
CA LEU A 100 7.86 -10.32 -4.68
C LEU A 100 9.01 -11.31 -4.84
N ALA A 101 9.06 -12.02 -5.96
CA ALA A 101 10.21 -12.83 -6.33
C ALA A 101 11.25 -11.98 -7.08
N VAL A 102 11.98 -11.11 -6.41
CA VAL A 102 13.06 -10.30 -7.05
C VAL A 102 14.40 -11.01 -6.98
N ALA A 103 14.55 -11.97 -6.13
CA ALA A 103 15.74 -12.81 -5.99
C ALA A 103 15.33 -14.10 -5.28
N SER A 104 16.20 -15.08 -5.28
CA SER A 104 16.00 -16.41 -4.68
C SER A 104 15.53 -16.44 -3.22
N ASN A 105 15.40 -15.28 -2.54
CA ASN A 105 15.04 -15.18 -1.13
C ASN A 105 14.18 -13.94 -0.83
N THR A 106 12.92 -13.96 -1.24
CA THR A 106 11.98 -12.95 -0.77
C THR A 106 11.65 -13.19 0.69
N THR A 107 12.11 -12.30 1.56
CA THR A 107 11.76 -12.32 2.99
C THR A 107 10.62 -11.35 3.26
N VAL A 108 9.64 -11.79 4.05
CA VAL A 108 8.55 -10.97 4.58
C VAL A 108 8.64 -10.94 6.10
N TRP A 109 8.32 -9.79 6.69
CA TRP A 109 8.22 -9.67 8.15
C TRP A 109 6.87 -10.19 8.65
N SER A 110 5.79 -9.91 7.90
CA SER A 110 4.45 -10.31 8.28
C SER A 110 4.29 -11.84 8.25
N ASP A 111 3.72 -12.39 9.32
CA ASP A 111 3.26 -13.78 9.36
C ASP A 111 1.86 -13.98 8.75
N ARG A 112 1.26 -12.86 8.32
CA ARG A 112 0.01 -12.80 7.55
C ARG A 112 0.19 -11.89 6.34
N PRO A 113 1.03 -12.30 5.35
CA PRO A 113 1.37 -11.45 4.22
C PRO A 113 0.15 -11.17 3.34
N LEU A 114 0.20 -10.03 2.66
CA LEU A 114 -0.73 -9.67 1.61
C LEU A 114 -0.19 -10.18 0.28
N PHE A 115 -0.96 -11.03 -0.40
CA PHE A 115 -0.68 -11.48 -1.77
C PHE A 115 -1.26 -10.49 -2.75
N ILE A 116 -0.43 -9.98 -3.66
CA ILE A 116 -0.82 -9.03 -4.70
C ILE A 116 -0.30 -9.54 -6.03
N TRP A 117 -1.17 -9.57 -7.03
CA TRP A 117 -0.83 -9.97 -8.39
C TRP A 117 -1.55 -9.11 -9.41
N ARG A 118 -1.05 -9.15 -10.62
CA ARG A 118 -1.70 -8.56 -11.80
C ARG A 118 -1.56 -9.50 -13.00
N GLY A 119 -2.31 -9.25 -14.02
CA GLY A 119 -2.31 -10.03 -15.27
C GLY A 119 -3.69 -10.14 -15.88
N LEU A 120 -3.73 -10.62 -17.10
CA LEU A 120 -4.96 -10.80 -17.86
C LEU A 120 -5.64 -12.15 -17.58
N THR A 121 -4.87 -13.12 -17.10
CA THR A 121 -5.39 -14.46 -16.80
C THR A 121 -6.27 -14.43 -15.57
N ALA A 122 -7.43 -15.05 -15.63
CA ALA A 122 -8.31 -15.23 -14.49
C ALA A 122 -7.64 -16.12 -13.45
N VAL A 123 -7.64 -15.64 -12.20
CA VAL A 123 -7.24 -16.41 -11.02
C VAL A 123 -8.49 -16.92 -10.34
N GLU A 124 -8.55 -18.22 -10.08
CA GLU A 124 -9.67 -18.86 -9.37
C GLU A 124 -9.34 -19.11 -7.90
N GLN A 125 -8.09 -19.44 -7.60
CA GLN A 125 -7.69 -19.76 -6.24
C GLN A 125 -6.25 -19.35 -5.95
N VAL A 126 -6.00 -18.96 -4.74
CA VAL A 126 -4.66 -18.73 -4.17
C VAL A 126 -4.42 -19.73 -3.06
N GLN A 127 -3.21 -20.30 -3.03
CA GLN A 127 -2.80 -21.27 -2.02
C GLN A 127 -1.45 -20.91 -1.40
N VAL A 128 -1.26 -21.33 -0.16
CA VAL A 128 0.05 -21.34 0.50
C VAL A 128 0.37 -22.80 0.84
N ARG A 129 1.58 -23.23 0.46
CA ARG A 129 2.07 -24.61 0.66
C ARG A 129 3.45 -24.59 1.31
N LEU A 130 3.87 -25.74 1.83
CA LEU A 130 5.29 -25.98 2.11
C LEU A 130 6.00 -26.36 0.81
N PRO A 131 7.30 -26.02 0.65
CA PRO A 131 8.09 -26.44 -0.49
C PRO A 131 8.04 -27.97 -0.69
N GLY A 132 7.80 -28.38 -1.93
CA GLY A 132 7.70 -29.80 -2.30
C GLY A 132 6.39 -30.48 -1.88
N SER A 133 5.43 -29.75 -1.30
CA SER A 133 4.14 -30.32 -0.89
C SER A 133 3.02 -29.88 -1.82
N ASN A 134 2.24 -30.83 -2.31
CA ASN A 134 1.01 -30.54 -3.06
C ASN A 134 -0.19 -30.22 -2.15
N LYS A 135 -0.07 -30.48 -0.84
CA LYS A 135 -1.14 -30.19 0.14
C LYS A 135 -1.06 -28.74 0.58
N PRO A 136 -2.09 -27.91 0.35
CA PRO A 136 -2.10 -26.54 0.83
C PRO A 136 -2.24 -26.47 2.36
N LEU A 137 -1.49 -25.55 2.97
CA LEU A 137 -1.70 -25.12 4.35
C LEU A 137 -2.91 -24.19 4.44
N TRP A 138 -3.12 -23.44 3.40
CA TRP A 138 -4.24 -22.52 3.25
C TRP A 138 -4.59 -22.38 1.78
N SER A 139 -5.87 -22.25 1.50
CA SER A 139 -6.39 -21.97 0.16
C SER A 139 -7.57 -21.02 0.23
N ARG A 140 -7.73 -20.17 -0.77
CA ARG A 140 -8.86 -19.25 -0.89
C ARG A 140 -9.27 -19.11 -2.34
N ASP A 141 -10.54 -19.38 -2.61
CA ASP A 141 -11.14 -19.05 -3.90
C ASP A 141 -11.30 -17.54 -4.01
N VAL A 142 -11.04 -17.00 -5.19
CA VAL A 142 -11.08 -15.57 -5.46
C VAL A 142 -11.93 -15.29 -6.70
N SER A 143 -12.57 -14.13 -6.74
CA SER A 143 -13.28 -13.70 -7.92
C SER A 143 -12.29 -13.31 -9.04
N PRO A 144 -12.69 -13.40 -10.33
CA PRO A 144 -11.81 -13.05 -11.45
C PRO A 144 -11.27 -11.62 -11.43
N ARG A 145 -11.94 -10.72 -10.70
CA ARG A 145 -11.53 -9.31 -10.55
C ARG A 145 -10.61 -9.08 -9.36
N THR A 146 -10.48 -10.05 -8.48
CA THR A 146 -9.60 -9.95 -7.31
C THR A 146 -8.14 -9.87 -7.77
N ARG A 147 -7.39 -8.95 -7.19
CA ARG A 147 -5.96 -8.74 -7.47
C ARG A 147 -5.10 -8.76 -6.23
N ARG A 148 -5.73 -8.94 -5.08
CA ARG A 148 -5.05 -9.04 -3.79
C ARG A 148 -5.88 -9.85 -2.80
N ILE A 149 -5.19 -10.53 -1.89
CA ILE A 149 -5.82 -11.27 -0.80
C ILE A 149 -4.84 -11.39 0.38
N PRO A 150 -5.25 -11.08 1.61
CA PRO A 150 -4.42 -11.37 2.77
C PRO A 150 -4.39 -12.88 3.05
N TYR A 151 -3.28 -13.36 3.59
CA TYR A 151 -3.24 -14.70 4.17
C TYR A 151 -4.28 -14.79 5.29
N GLY A 152 -5.18 -15.73 5.17
CA GLY A 152 -6.32 -15.94 6.08
C GLY A 152 -6.34 -17.32 6.73
N GLY A 153 -5.18 -17.96 6.85
CA GLY A 153 -5.07 -19.23 7.59
C GLY A 153 -5.43 -19.06 9.06
N THR A 154 -5.94 -20.10 9.70
CA THR A 154 -6.25 -20.11 11.14
C THR A 154 -5.01 -19.75 11.95
N GLU A 155 -3.90 -20.43 11.66
CA GLU A 155 -2.62 -20.15 12.29
C GLU A 155 -1.78 -19.18 11.46
N PRO A 156 -1.01 -18.27 12.09
CA PRO A 156 -0.03 -17.45 11.39
C PRO A 156 1.08 -18.34 10.80
N LEU A 157 1.73 -17.84 9.76
CA LEU A 157 2.91 -18.49 9.19
C LEU A 157 4.07 -18.44 10.19
N GLN A 158 4.81 -19.55 10.30
CA GLN A 158 5.86 -19.69 11.30
C GLN A 158 7.12 -18.92 10.89
N PRO A 159 7.74 -18.14 11.79
CA PRO A 159 9.02 -17.49 11.57
C PRO A 159 10.12 -18.47 11.15
N GLY A 160 11.00 -18.00 10.27
CA GLY A 160 12.14 -18.78 9.77
C GLY A 160 11.80 -19.81 8.70
N ARG A 161 10.53 -20.03 8.39
CA ARG A 161 10.10 -21.00 7.40
C ARG A 161 9.92 -20.41 6.02
N THR A 162 10.24 -21.23 5.02
CA THR A 162 9.96 -20.95 3.61
C THR A 162 8.60 -21.55 3.25
N TYR A 163 7.85 -20.82 2.45
CA TYR A 163 6.55 -21.19 1.94
C TYR A 163 6.51 -20.97 0.44
N GLN A 164 5.57 -21.65 -0.23
CA GLN A 164 5.24 -21.43 -1.62
C GLN A 164 3.87 -20.78 -1.72
N TRP A 165 3.80 -19.71 -2.47
CA TRP A 165 2.56 -19.07 -2.89
C TRP A 165 2.23 -19.58 -4.29
N VAL A 166 1.09 -20.27 -4.41
CA VAL A 166 0.63 -20.88 -5.66
C VAL A 166 -0.63 -20.16 -6.14
N ILE A 167 -0.61 -19.73 -7.39
CA ILE A 167 -1.74 -19.10 -8.06
C ILE A 167 -2.34 -20.12 -9.02
N LEU A 168 -3.63 -20.39 -8.87
CA LEU A 168 -4.37 -21.32 -9.71
C LEU A 168 -5.31 -20.54 -10.62
N GLY A 169 -5.23 -20.82 -11.91
CA GLY A 169 -6.15 -20.32 -12.93
C GLY A 169 -7.31 -21.26 -13.19
N LEU A 170 -7.89 -21.18 -14.39
CA LEU A 170 -9.02 -22.00 -14.82
C LEU A 170 -8.76 -23.49 -14.59
N ASN A 171 -9.79 -24.18 -14.12
CA ASN A 171 -9.73 -25.60 -13.75
C ASN A 171 -8.68 -25.90 -12.67
N LYS A 172 -8.38 -24.91 -11.84
CA LYS A 172 -7.38 -25.01 -10.76
C LYS A 172 -5.98 -25.43 -11.24
N ASN A 173 -5.64 -25.17 -12.50
CA ASN A 173 -4.30 -25.39 -13.02
C ASN A 173 -3.32 -24.36 -12.46
N PRO A 174 -2.12 -24.77 -11.98
CA PRO A 174 -1.11 -23.83 -11.52
C PRO A 174 -0.64 -22.92 -12.67
N ILE A 175 -0.77 -21.61 -12.48
CA ILE A 175 -0.33 -20.58 -13.42
C ILE A 175 0.76 -19.69 -12.83
N GLY A 176 1.08 -19.86 -11.54
CA GLY A 176 2.17 -19.19 -10.88
C GLY A 176 2.52 -19.85 -9.56
N GLU A 177 3.82 -19.95 -9.31
CA GLU A 177 4.36 -20.46 -8.05
C GLU A 177 5.60 -19.68 -7.64
N LEU A 178 5.65 -19.25 -6.40
CA LEU A 178 6.68 -18.36 -5.87
C LEU A 178 7.03 -18.76 -4.46
N SER A 179 8.32 -18.77 -4.15
CA SER A 179 8.79 -19.02 -2.80
C SER A 179 9.02 -17.73 -2.05
N PHE A 180 8.68 -17.70 -0.76
CA PHE A 180 9.00 -16.63 0.17
C PHE A 180 9.32 -17.21 1.55
N LYS A 181 10.13 -16.48 2.32
CA LYS A 181 10.48 -16.84 3.69
C LYS A 181 9.85 -15.86 4.66
N VAL A 182 9.23 -16.34 5.73
CA VAL A 182 8.90 -15.49 6.88
C VAL A 182 10.20 -15.26 7.67
N MET A 183 10.46 -14.00 8.00
CA MET A 183 11.64 -13.57 8.74
C MET A 183 11.87 -14.40 10.00
N ASP A 184 13.13 -14.64 10.33
CA ASP A 184 13.50 -15.39 11.53
C ASP A 184 13.06 -14.66 12.81
N ALA A 185 12.67 -15.41 13.83
CA ALA A 185 12.06 -14.85 15.04
C ALA A 185 12.88 -13.74 15.72
N PRO A 186 14.21 -13.86 15.93
CA PRO A 186 14.98 -12.81 16.60
C PRO A 186 14.99 -11.47 15.84
N GLU A 187 15.07 -11.52 14.52
CA GLU A 187 15.06 -10.31 13.69
C GLU A 187 13.66 -9.71 13.63
N ARG A 188 12.64 -10.56 13.53
CA ARG A 188 11.25 -10.18 13.55
C ARG A 188 10.87 -9.45 14.84
N ASP A 189 11.35 -9.92 16.00
CA ASP A 189 11.09 -9.32 17.31
C ASP A 189 11.76 -7.95 17.45
N ARG A 190 12.97 -7.77 16.88
CA ARG A 190 13.63 -6.46 16.81
C ARG A 190 12.78 -5.47 16.02
N ILE A 191 12.33 -5.86 14.83
CA ILE A 191 11.46 -5.02 14.00
C ILE A 191 10.15 -4.70 14.72
N LYS A 192 9.54 -5.68 15.40
CA LYS A 192 8.33 -5.47 16.21
C LYS A 192 8.54 -4.42 17.29
N THR A 193 9.69 -4.46 17.96
CA THR A 193 10.06 -3.47 18.99
C THR A 193 10.23 -2.07 18.39
N ASP A 194 10.90 -1.97 17.25
CA ASP A 194 11.11 -0.69 16.56
C ASP A 194 9.80 -0.10 16.02
N LEU A 195 8.92 -0.95 15.46
CA LEU A 195 7.58 -0.54 15.02
C LEU A 195 6.75 -0.03 16.18
N LYS A 196 6.81 -0.68 17.34
CA LYS A 196 6.10 -0.21 18.53
C LYS A 196 6.53 1.21 18.92
N LYS A 197 7.84 1.50 18.93
CA LYS A 197 8.35 2.86 19.20
C LYS A 197 7.84 3.87 18.15
N LEU A 198 7.91 3.49 16.88
CA LEU A 198 7.38 4.33 15.79
C LEU A 198 5.88 4.61 15.98
N ASP A 199 5.08 3.61 16.31
CA ASP A 199 3.64 3.78 16.51
C ASP A 199 3.33 4.68 17.73
N GLU A 200 4.11 4.61 18.81
CA GLU A 200 4.01 5.50 19.96
C GLU A 200 4.32 6.96 19.57
N GLU A 201 5.37 7.18 18.77
CA GLU A 201 5.69 8.51 18.24
C GLU A 201 4.61 9.06 17.32
N LEU A 202 4.08 8.24 16.42
CA LEU A 202 3.01 8.63 15.50
C LEU A 202 1.72 8.99 16.26
N LYS A 203 1.40 8.22 17.29
CA LYS A 203 0.27 8.50 18.18
C LYS A 203 0.46 9.82 18.94
N ALA A 204 1.66 10.07 19.47
CA ALA A 204 1.96 11.32 20.16
C ALA A 204 1.83 12.55 19.23
N LYS A 205 2.20 12.39 17.96
CA LYS A 205 2.06 13.41 16.90
C LYS A 205 0.64 13.50 16.33
N ARG A 206 -0.29 12.68 16.78
CA ARG A 206 -1.66 12.59 16.24
C ARG A 206 -1.68 12.38 14.72
N ALA A 207 -0.77 11.55 14.22
CA ALA A 207 -0.68 11.23 12.80
C ALA A 207 -2.02 10.65 12.30
N THR A 208 -2.42 11.01 11.08
CA THR A 208 -3.58 10.39 10.45
C THR A 208 -3.32 8.90 10.16
N PRO A 209 -4.34 8.07 9.96
CA PRO A 209 -4.15 6.66 9.61
C PRO A 209 -3.28 6.48 8.36
N GLU A 210 -3.42 7.35 7.36
CA GLU A 210 -2.61 7.31 6.15
C GLU A 210 -1.16 7.74 6.41
N ASP A 211 -0.94 8.80 7.18
CA ASP A 211 0.42 9.22 7.55
C ASP A 211 1.13 8.13 8.35
N ALA A 212 0.42 7.48 9.27
CA ALA A 212 0.97 6.37 10.04
C ALA A 212 1.35 5.20 9.14
N ALA A 213 0.49 4.82 8.19
CA ALA A 213 0.77 3.79 7.21
C ALA A 213 1.98 4.17 6.32
N LEU A 214 2.07 5.43 5.90
CA LEU A 214 3.20 5.95 5.12
C LEU A 214 4.53 5.81 5.88
N GLN A 215 4.56 6.17 7.17
CA GLN A 215 5.77 6.05 7.98
C GLN A 215 6.16 4.59 8.20
N ARG A 216 5.20 3.69 8.43
CA ARG A 216 5.47 2.24 8.52
C ARG A 216 5.94 1.66 7.19
N ALA A 217 5.33 2.06 6.06
CA ALA A 217 5.78 1.65 4.74
C ALA A 217 7.24 2.09 4.48
N ASN A 218 7.58 3.33 4.85
CA ASN A 218 8.95 3.83 4.77
C ASN A 218 9.92 3.04 5.65
N PHE A 219 9.51 2.71 6.87
CA PHE A 219 10.29 1.90 7.80
C PHE A 219 10.64 0.52 7.20
N PHE A 220 9.67 -0.16 6.57
CA PHE A 220 9.89 -1.42 5.89
C PHE A 220 10.72 -1.28 4.61
N ALA A 221 10.46 -0.25 3.81
CA ALA A 221 11.19 0.00 2.57
C ALA A 221 12.69 0.23 2.81
N GLN A 222 13.06 0.95 3.87
CA GLN A 222 14.46 1.15 4.28
C GLN A 222 15.18 -0.17 4.61
N ARG A 223 14.41 -1.18 5.02
CA ARG A 223 14.90 -2.53 5.32
C ARG A 223 14.77 -3.49 4.14
N LYS A 224 14.38 -2.98 2.97
CA LYS A 224 14.11 -3.77 1.75
C LYS A 224 12.97 -4.80 1.90
N LEU A 225 12.11 -4.61 2.89
CA LEU A 225 10.92 -5.43 3.14
C LEU A 225 9.75 -4.87 2.32
N TRP A 226 9.87 -4.96 1.00
CA TRP A 226 8.98 -4.31 0.06
C TRP A 226 7.55 -4.83 0.10
N SER A 227 7.38 -6.13 0.36
CA SER A 227 6.05 -6.75 0.51
C SER A 227 5.31 -6.18 1.72
N ASP A 228 6.02 -5.98 2.83
CA ASP A 228 5.45 -5.38 4.04
C ASP A 228 5.17 -3.88 3.85
N ALA A 229 6.06 -3.17 3.15
CA ALA A 229 5.82 -1.77 2.78
C ALA A 229 4.57 -1.60 1.90
N LEU A 230 4.36 -2.49 0.93
CA LEU A 230 3.15 -2.51 0.10
C LEU A 230 1.91 -2.85 0.93
N GLN A 231 2.01 -3.79 1.87
CA GLN A 231 0.90 -4.13 2.76
C GLN A 231 0.41 -2.90 3.51
N GLU A 232 1.30 -2.05 4.03
CA GLU A 232 0.93 -0.78 4.69
C GLU A 232 0.15 0.16 3.76
N ALA A 233 0.53 0.25 2.48
CA ALA A 233 -0.20 1.06 1.51
C ALA A 233 -1.62 0.56 1.26
N TYR A 234 -1.80 -0.77 1.25
CA TYR A 234 -3.07 -1.39 0.91
C TYR A 234 -4.06 -1.55 2.07
N ILE A 235 -3.63 -1.36 3.33
CA ILE A 235 -4.52 -1.42 4.51
C ILE A 235 -5.26 -0.10 4.79
N VAL A 236 -4.84 1.01 4.16
CA VAL A 236 -5.48 2.32 4.35
C VAL A 236 -6.92 2.25 3.86
N GLN A 237 -7.88 2.45 4.77
CA GLN A 237 -9.31 2.31 4.49
C GLN A 237 -9.83 3.44 3.59
N THR A 238 -9.38 4.65 3.83
CA THR A 238 -9.78 5.87 3.10
C THR A 238 -8.55 6.52 2.48
N PRO A 239 -7.98 5.90 1.42
CA PRO A 239 -6.75 6.41 0.82
C PRO A 239 -7.00 7.75 0.13
N SER A 240 -6.02 8.67 0.23
CA SER A 240 -5.99 9.91 -0.55
C SER A 240 -6.00 9.61 -2.05
N GLU A 241 -6.31 10.61 -2.87
CA GLU A 241 -6.24 10.45 -4.34
C GLU A 241 -4.84 10.06 -4.81
N GLU A 242 -3.90 10.44 -4.09
CA GLU A 242 -2.50 10.12 -4.27
C GLU A 242 -2.19 8.65 -4.08
N LEU A 243 -2.52 8.12 -2.92
CA LEU A 243 -2.33 6.71 -2.61
C LEU A 243 -3.16 5.85 -3.59
N LYS A 244 -4.37 6.29 -3.95
CA LYS A 244 -5.17 5.66 -5.00
C LYS A 244 -4.46 5.64 -6.35
N ALA A 245 -3.83 6.76 -6.73
CA ALA A 245 -3.07 6.85 -7.98
C ALA A 245 -1.85 5.91 -7.97
N LEU A 246 -1.12 5.84 -6.86
CA LEU A 246 -0.02 4.90 -6.69
C LEU A 246 -0.49 3.44 -6.81
N ILE A 247 -1.57 3.07 -6.11
CA ILE A 247 -2.14 1.72 -6.17
C ILE A 247 -2.58 1.37 -7.59
N ARG A 248 -3.22 2.31 -8.30
CA ARG A 248 -3.57 2.13 -9.72
C ARG A 248 -2.33 1.90 -10.57
N ASN A 249 -1.30 2.73 -10.40
CA ASN A 249 -0.04 2.61 -11.14
C ASN A 249 0.61 1.23 -10.94
N ILE A 250 0.74 0.78 -9.68
CA ILE A 250 1.23 -0.55 -9.36
C ILE A 250 0.43 -1.64 -10.09
N SER A 251 -0.88 -1.45 -10.19
CA SER A 251 -1.79 -2.43 -10.82
C SER A 251 -1.76 -2.43 -12.35
N THR A 252 -1.35 -1.32 -12.97
CA THR A 252 -1.42 -1.12 -14.43
C THR A 252 -0.07 -1.17 -15.15
N GLN A 253 1.05 -1.03 -14.44
CA GLN A 253 2.36 -1.16 -15.08
C GLN A 253 2.52 -2.49 -15.78
N PRO A 254 3.16 -2.54 -16.98
CA PRO A 254 3.50 -3.79 -17.62
C PRO A 254 4.39 -4.62 -16.70
N CYS A 255 4.24 -5.94 -16.78
CA CYS A 255 5.16 -6.85 -16.10
C CYS A 255 6.55 -6.68 -16.69
N SER A 256 7.56 -6.40 -15.88
CA SER A 256 8.93 -6.52 -16.36
C SER A 256 9.22 -7.98 -16.75
N PRO A 257 10.15 -8.24 -17.67
CA PRO A 257 10.54 -9.61 -18.02
C PRO A 257 10.92 -10.45 -16.80
N GLN A 258 11.47 -9.82 -15.76
CA GLN A 258 11.81 -10.47 -14.49
C GLN A 258 10.58 -10.81 -13.63
N GLN A 259 9.47 -10.08 -13.80
CA GLN A 259 8.18 -10.35 -13.14
C GLN A 259 7.33 -11.34 -13.93
N GLN A 260 7.62 -11.51 -15.23
CA GLN A 260 7.05 -12.56 -16.05
C GLN A 260 7.80 -13.86 -15.75
N LEU A 261 7.40 -14.52 -14.70
CA LEU A 261 7.96 -15.80 -14.32
C LEU A 261 7.67 -16.82 -15.44
N GLY A 262 8.73 -17.21 -16.15
CA GLY A 262 8.79 -18.39 -16.98
C GLY A 262 7.83 -18.47 -18.18
N ARG A 263 8.21 -17.91 -19.33
CA ARG A 263 8.01 -18.68 -20.57
C ARG A 263 8.91 -19.90 -20.45
N LEU A 264 8.32 -21.04 -20.10
CA LEU A 264 8.95 -22.31 -20.40
C LEU A 264 9.02 -22.39 -21.92
N GLY A 265 10.23 -22.49 -22.44
CA GLY A 265 10.47 -22.75 -23.84
C GLY A 265 9.68 -23.96 -24.31
N ASP A 266 9.23 -23.86 -25.53
CA ASP A 266 8.67 -24.95 -26.34
C ASP A 266 9.62 -26.15 -26.38
#